data_7b9ea984f81f2a06c781d415af0d4095
#
_entry.id   7b9ea984f81f2a06c781d415af0d4095
#
_cell.length_a   1.000
_cell.length_b   1.000
_cell.length_c   1.000
_cell.angle_alpha   90.00
_cell.angle_beta   90.00
_cell.angle_gamma   90.00
#
_symmetry.space_group_name_H-M   'P 1'
#
loop_
_entity.id
_entity.type
_entity.pdbx_description
1 polymer ?
#
loop_
_entity_poly.entity_id
_entity_poly.type
_entity_poly.pdbx_seq_one_letter_code
_entity_poly.pdbx_strand_id
1 'polypeptide(L)'
;MKYFDIYTSNTLAAAANQHFFINEDAEKELTSRVFYKIFAGGKYNYSFLFSNIIDSTYADGSVSHMNLVCDEWEIVSSRVAIVDDCNMTTMPEVKGFVPVTFGGKAGKTVAPGEFFSSDPISLAPEKGQFFCLEITFKGRMIPYHEESIIPIFALEDGEWKYCRKMPLACMVGCDRPVKTKVGFIGDSITQGIGTPKNSYDHYAAVVADLIGEENSYWDIGIGYGRGNDAATDGAWLFKAKQLDVITVCFGVNDICRGFTAEQIINSLETIMAKLHAAGVKVIMQTIPPFDYSGARIEIWNKVNDHIMTSMAERAEGVFDVRNVLSKSAEEPYMAKFGGHPDSVGNGIWGRELYKTVKAVVEG
;
A
#
# COMPACT_ATOMS: atom_id res chain seq x y z
N MET A 1 -16.18 -8.69 -7.16
CA MET A 1 -15.17 -9.00 -8.20
C MET A 1 -14.59 -10.36 -7.87
N LYS A 2 -14.66 -11.34 -8.77
CA LYS A 2 -14.16 -12.72 -8.51
C LYS A 2 -12.64 -12.83 -8.25
N TYR A 3 -11.88 -11.77 -8.54
CA TYR A 3 -10.43 -11.76 -8.35
C TYR A 3 -10.03 -12.11 -6.92
N PHE A 4 -10.63 -11.46 -5.93
CA PHE A 4 -10.29 -11.65 -4.51
C PHE A 4 -10.77 -12.99 -3.92
N ASP A 5 -11.67 -13.71 -4.64
CA ASP A 5 -12.05 -15.07 -4.27
C ASP A 5 -10.98 -16.10 -4.63
N ILE A 6 -10.11 -15.76 -5.60
CA ILE A 6 -9.11 -16.67 -6.17
C ILE A 6 -7.70 -16.28 -5.75
N TYR A 7 -7.38 -14.97 -5.76
CA TYR A 7 -6.03 -14.47 -5.60
C TYR A 7 -5.84 -13.74 -4.27
N THR A 8 -4.67 -13.98 -3.67
CA THR A 8 -4.18 -13.26 -2.50
C THR A 8 -2.86 -12.57 -2.83
N SER A 9 -2.59 -11.42 -2.22
CA SER A 9 -1.33 -10.70 -2.43
C SER A 9 -0.12 -11.55 -2.08
N ASN A 10 0.91 -11.47 -2.91
CA ASN A 10 2.18 -12.20 -2.73
C ASN A 10 3.41 -11.30 -2.89
N THR A 11 3.27 -10.01 -2.60
CA THR A 11 4.37 -9.03 -2.65
C THR A 11 4.44 -8.19 -1.38
N LEU A 12 5.59 -7.58 -1.12
CA LEU A 12 5.85 -6.78 0.08
C LEU A 12 5.68 -5.27 -0.11
N ALA A 13 5.47 -4.80 -1.35
CA ALA A 13 5.36 -3.39 -1.64
C ALA A 13 3.93 -2.87 -1.45
N ALA A 14 3.80 -1.66 -0.93
CA ALA A 14 2.56 -0.90 -1.01
C ALA A 14 2.29 -0.50 -2.46
N ALA A 15 1.07 -0.66 -2.92
CA ALA A 15 0.70 -0.43 -4.32
C ALA A 15 -0.76 0.06 -4.46
N ALA A 16 -1.06 1.23 -3.92
CA ALA A 16 -2.32 1.92 -4.14
C ALA A 16 -2.13 3.16 -5.01
N ASN A 17 -3.15 3.65 -5.69
CA ASN A 17 -3.03 4.80 -6.56
C ASN A 17 -3.04 6.10 -5.75
N GLN A 18 -1.93 6.82 -5.80
CA GLN A 18 -1.75 8.07 -5.08
C GLN A 18 -2.12 9.29 -5.91
N HIS A 19 -1.75 9.29 -7.17
CA HIS A 19 -1.90 10.44 -8.06
C HIS A 19 -2.04 10.00 -9.52
N PHE A 20 -2.15 10.95 -10.41
CA PHE A 20 -2.09 10.74 -11.86
C PHE A 20 -1.02 11.64 -12.49
N PHE A 21 -0.48 11.23 -13.60
CA PHE A 21 0.29 12.12 -14.47
C PHE A 21 -0.51 12.42 -15.75
N ILE A 22 -0.23 13.58 -16.33
CA ILE A 22 -0.77 13.99 -17.61
C ILE A 22 0.30 13.74 -18.68
N ASN A 23 -0.03 12.91 -19.66
CA ASN A 23 0.75 12.77 -20.86
C ASN A 23 0.22 13.78 -21.90
N GLU A 24 1.03 14.75 -22.27
CA GLU A 24 0.63 15.80 -23.22
C GLU A 24 0.35 15.24 -24.63
N ASP A 25 1.05 14.19 -25.01
CA ASP A 25 0.76 13.42 -26.23
C ASP A 25 0.15 12.07 -25.84
N ALA A 26 -1.18 11.98 -25.89
CA ALA A 26 -1.90 10.77 -25.48
C ALA A 26 -1.61 9.54 -26.37
N GLU A 27 -1.09 9.73 -27.57
CA GLU A 27 -0.72 8.65 -28.49
C GLU A 27 0.74 8.19 -28.32
N LYS A 28 1.54 8.94 -27.58
CA LYS A 28 2.91 8.55 -27.27
C LYS A 28 2.94 7.32 -26.37
N GLU A 29 3.56 6.27 -26.87
CA GLU A 29 3.82 5.07 -26.09
C GLU A 29 4.92 5.31 -25.06
N LEU A 30 4.64 4.91 -23.82
CA LEU A 30 5.57 4.93 -22.69
C LEU A 30 5.80 3.49 -22.24
N THR A 31 7.02 3.15 -21.87
CA THR A 31 7.34 1.81 -21.36
C THR A 31 7.96 1.91 -19.97
N SER A 32 7.46 1.10 -19.06
CA SER A 32 7.97 1.04 -17.68
C SER A 32 8.27 -0.39 -17.26
N ARG A 33 9.17 -0.52 -16.27
CA ARG A 33 9.44 -1.75 -15.51
C ARG A 33 9.25 -1.49 -14.04
N VAL A 34 8.45 -2.33 -13.40
CA VAL A 34 8.18 -2.30 -11.95
C VAL A 34 8.64 -3.62 -11.34
N PHE A 35 9.41 -3.54 -10.25
CA PHE A 35 9.98 -4.72 -9.60
C PHE A 35 9.27 -4.99 -8.27
N TYR A 36 8.53 -6.09 -8.19
CA TYR A 36 7.77 -6.49 -7.01
C TYR A 36 8.50 -7.61 -6.28
N LYS A 37 8.93 -7.37 -5.05
CA LYS A 37 9.55 -8.39 -4.20
C LYS A 37 8.53 -9.43 -3.77
N ILE A 38 8.87 -10.70 -4.00
CA ILE A 38 8.00 -11.85 -3.72
C ILE A 38 8.03 -12.18 -2.23
N PHE A 39 6.83 -12.26 -1.64
CA PHE A 39 6.66 -12.60 -0.23
C PHE A 39 6.83 -14.10 0.04
N ALA A 40 6.18 -14.95 -0.72
CA ALA A 40 6.26 -16.40 -0.59
C ALA A 40 6.63 -17.07 -1.91
N GLY A 41 7.59 -17.97 -1.87
CA GLY A 41 8.02 -18.74 -3.03
C GLY A 41 7.05 -19.87 -3.38
N GLY A 42 7.15 -20.38 -4.62
CA GLY A 42 6.38 -21.52 -5.08
C GLY A 42 5.79 -21.35 -6.47
N LYS A 43 5.30 -22.47 -7.04
CA LYS A 43 4.65 -22.46 -8.35
C LYS A 43 3.16 -22.21 -8.18
N TYR A 44 2.71 -21.04 -8.61
CA TYR A 44 1.32 -20.59 -8.53
C TYR A 44 0.88 -19.93 -9.83
N ASN A 45 -0.44 -19.73 -10.00
CA ASN A 45 -0.99 -18.89 -11.04
C ASN A 45 -1.07 -17.46 -10.51
N TYR A 46 -0.31 -16.57 -11.13
CA TYR A 46 -0.26 -15.14 -10.76
C TYR A 46 -1.16 -14.31 -11.64
N SER A 47 -1.78 -13.29 -11.09
CA SER A 47 -2.57 -12.31 -11.81
C SER A 47 -2.30 -10.91 -11.25
N PHE A 48 -2.11 -9.94 -12.13
CA PHE A 48 -1.81 -8.55 -11.81
C PHE A 48 -3.10 -7.74 -11.80
N LEU A 49 -3.48 -7.20 -10.65
CA LEU A 49 -4.68 -6.37 -10.48
C LEU A 49 -4.31 -4.89 -10.62
N PHE A 50 -5.09 -4.16 -11.38
CA PHE A 50 -4.97 -2.73 -11.61
C PHE A 50 -6.26 -1.99 -11.25
N SER A 51 -6.14 -0.70 -10.95
CA SER A 51 -7.26 0.19 -10.71
C SER A 51 -7.07 1.49 -11.49
N ASN A 52 -8.10 1.96 -12.20
CA ASN A 52 -8.10 3.24 -12.88
C ASN A 52 -8.81 4.33 -12.07
N ILE A 53 -8.63 4.28 -10.74
CA ILE A 53 -9.18 5.23 -9.78
C ILE A 53 -8.04 5.68 -8.86
N ILE A 54 -7.96 6.97 -8.56
CA ILE A 54 -7.10 7.50 -7.51
C ILE A 54 -7.74 7.17 -6.16
N ASP A 55 -7.03 6.44 -5.33
CA ASP A 55 -7.54 6.01 -4.01
C ASP A 55 -7.64 7.19 -3.05
N SER A 56 -6.55 7.93 -2.90
CA SER A 56 -6.46 9.13 -2.08
C SER A 56 -5.19 9.90 -2.39
N THR A 57 -5.22 11.18 -2.09
CA THR A 57 -4.11 12.08 -1.82
C THR A 57 -3.69 12.99 -2.96
N TYR A 58 -2.55 13.60 -2.78
CA TYR A 58 -1.98 14.65 -3.62
C TYR A 58 -0.45 14.65 -3.45
N ALA A 59 0.28 14.91 -4.54
CA ALA A 59 1.72 14.76 -4.58
C ALA A 59 2.49 15.73 -3.65
N ASP A 60 1.95 16.93 -3.41
CA ASP A 60 2.55 17.97 -2.57
C ASP A 60 1.78 18.22 -1.28
N GLY A 61 0.70 17.50 -1.06
CA GLY A 61 -0.19 17.69 0.07
C GLY A 61 -1.10 18.93 0.00
N SER A 62 -1.23 19.58 -1.14
CA SER A 62 -2.03 20.80 -1.32
C SER A 62 -3.44 20.53 -1.86
N VAL A 63 -3.59 19.54 -2.72
CA VAL A 63 -4.85 19.18 -3.38
C VAL A 63 -5.17 17.72 -3.18
N SER A 64 -6.35 17.42 -2.68
CA SER A 64 -6.82 16.04 -2.49
C SER A 64 -7.57 15.53 -3.72
N HIS A 65 -7.21 14.35 -4.18
CA HIS A 65 -7.85 13.64 -5.27
C HIS A 65 -8.37 12.28 -4.80
N MET A 66 -9.33 12.27 -3.89
CA MET A 66 -9.93 11.01 -3.44
C MET A 66 -11.00 10.52 -4.41
N ASN A 67 -10.96 9.23 -4.74
CA ASN A 67 -11.91 8.58 -5.63
C ASN A 67 -12.01 9.23 -7.02
N LEU A 68 -10.95 9.91 -7.47
CA LEU A 68 -10.92 10.52 -8.80
C LEU A 68 -10.76 9.43 -9.86
N VAL A 69 -11.70 9.38 -10.78
CA VAL A 69 -11.67 8.48 -11.93
C VAL A 69 -10.73 9.06 -12.99
N CYS A 70 -9.72 8.29 -13.41
CA CYS A 70 -8.85 8.69 -14.51
C CYS A 70 -9.50 8.44 -15.87
N ASP A 71 -8.94 9.06 -16.90
CA ASP A 71 -9.40 8.92 -18.30
C ASP A 71 -9.26 7.47 -18.82
N GLU A 72 -9.79 7.21 -20.00
CA GLU A 72 -9.46 6.01 -20.75
C GLU A 72 -7.99 6.02 -21.15
N TRP A 73 -7.32 4.89 -21.01
CA TRP A 73 -5.95 4.67 -21.45
C TRP A 73 -5.77 3.25 -22.01
N GLU A 74 -4.65 2.96 -22.62
CA GLU A 74 -4.40 1.68 -23.27
C GLU A 74 -3.11 1.04 -22.75
N ILE A 75 -3.19 -0.22 -22.36
CA ILE A 75 -2.03 -1.12 -22.30
C ILE A 75 -1.82 -1.66 -23.72
N VAL A 76 -0.71 -1.30 -24.34
CA VAL A 76 -0.33 -1.77 -25.69
C VAL A 76 0.22 -3.18 -25.61
N SER A 77 1.11 -3.42 -24.64
CA SER A 77 1.68 -4.73 -24.37
C SER A 77 2.16 -4.85 -22.92
N SER A 78 2.26 -6.08 -22.43
CA SER A 78 2.73 -6.33 -21.08
C SER A 78 3.41 -7.69 -21.02
N ARG A 79 4.48 -7.80 -20.20
CA ARG A 79 5.23 -9.03 -20.00
C ARG A 79 5.89 -9.05 -18.62
N VAL A 80 6.16 -10.24 -18.11
CA VAL A 80 6.76 -10.41 -16.78
C VAL A 80 7.95 -11.37 -16.85
N ALA A 81 8.97 -11.09 -16.03
CA ALA A 81 10.11 -11.99 -15.81
C ALA A 81 10.40 -12.12 -14.31
N ILE A 82 11.07 -13.19 -13.91
CA ILE A 82 11.62 -13.37 -12.57
C ILE A 82 13.07 -12.92 -12.60
N VAL A 83 13.49 -12.12 -11.60
CA VAL A 83 14.87 -11.70 -11.40
C VAL A 83 15.30 -11.95 -9.95
N ASP A 84 16.56 -12.27 -9.75
CA ASP A 84 17.09 -12.62 -8.42
C ASP A 84 17.24 -11.41 -7.53
N ASP A 85 17.63 -10.28 -8.10
CA ASP A 85 17.87 -9.04 -7.37
C ASP A 85 17.57 -7.81 -8.21
N CYS A 86 17.29 -6.69 -7.56
CA CYS A 86 17.19 -5.39 -8.18
C CYS A 86 17.54 -4.29 -7.16
N ASN A 87 17.89 -3.12 -7.66
CA ASN A 87 18.17 -1.95 -6.83
C ASN A 87 17.52 -0.68 -7.44
N MET A 88 17.57 0.43 -6.70
CA MET A 88 16.89 1.67 -7.09
C MET A 88 17.65 2.49 -8.14
N THR A 89 18.91 2.19 -8.41
CA THR A 89 19.79 3.06 -9.20
C THR A 89 20.19 2.47 -10.53
N THR A 90 20.23 1.14 -10.63
CA THR A 90 20.71 0.43 -11.82
C THR A 90 19.67 -0.59 -12.24
N MET A 91 19.22 -0.46 -13.48
CA MET A 91 18.33 -1.43 -14.11
C MET A 91 19.06 -2.76 -14.26
N PRO A 92 18.59 -3.86 -13.65
CA PRO A 92 19.20 -5.16 -13.86
C PRO A 92 18.96 -5.66 -15.30
N GLU A 93 19.84 -6.54 -15.78
CA GLU A 93 19.56 -7.28 -17.00
C GLU A 93 18.38 -8.23 -16.76
N VAL A 94 17.34 -8.13 -17.57
CA VAL A 94 16.13 -8.95 -17.43
C VAL A 94 15.98 -9.86 -18.66
N LYS A 95 15.92 -11.15 -18.41
CA LYS A 95 15.74 -12.20 -19.43
C LYS A 95 14.53 -13.07 -19.10
N GLY A 96 14.09 -13.89 -20.05
CA GLY A 96 13.04 -14.87 -19.81
C GLY A 96 11.63 -14.28 -19.63
N PHE A 97 11.36 -13.15 -20.26
CA PHE A 97 10.02 -12.58 -20.25
C PHE A 97 8.97 -13.53 -20.83
N VAL A 98 7.85 -13.66 -20.14
CA VAL A 98 6.62 -14.28 -20.62
C VAL A 98 5.55 -13.24 -20.81
N PRO A 99 4.69 -13.37 -21.84
CA PRO A 99 3.60 -12.41 -22.08
C PRO A 99 2.61 -12.38 -20.91
N VAL A 100 2.14 -11.18 -20.60
CA VAL A 100 0.97 -10.95 -19.75
C VAL A 100 -0.17 -10.55 -20.66
N THR A 101 -1.32 -11.22 -20.54
CA THR A 101 -2.48 -10.99 -21.41
C THR A 101 -3.72 -10.55 -20.62
N PHE A 102 -4.71 -10.03 -21.34
CA PHE A 102 -5.99 -9.55 -20.82
C PHE A 102 -7.12 -10.11 -21.69
N GLY A 103 -7.80 -11.16 -21.21
CA GLY A 103 -8.80 -11.87 -22.01
C GLY A 103 -8.19 -12.52 -23.26
N GLY A 104 -6.98 -13.05 -23.17
CA GLY A 104 -6.21 -13.65 -24.26
C GLY A 104 -5.55 -12.66 -25.23
N LYS A 105 -5.65 -11.35 -25.00
CA LYS A 105 -5.04 -10.30 -25.84
C LYS A 105 -3.81 -9.71 -25.17
N ALA A 106 -2.82 -9.32 -25.97
CA ALA A 106 -1.59 -8.68 -25.48
C ALA A 106 -1.84 -7.30 -24.87
N GLY A 107 -2.83 -6.58 -25.38
CA GLY A 107 -3.19 -5.24 -24.95
C GLY A 107 -4.61 -5.17 -24.37
N LYS A 108 -4.93 -4.01 -23.77
CA LYS A 108 -6.23 -3.73 -23.17
C LYS A 108 -6.53 -2.24 -23.21
N THR A 109 -7.71 -1.86 -23.70
CA THR A 109 -8.29 -0.55 -23.41
C THR A 109 -8.85 -0.56 -22.00
N VAL A 110 -8.37 0.33 -21.16
CA VAL A 110 -8.77 0.48 -19.77
C VAL A 110 -9.82 1.59 -19.67
N ALA A 111 -11.03 1.22 -19.30
CA ALA A 111 -12.12 2.19 -19.16
C ALA A 111 -11.94 3.08 -17.92
N PRO A 112 -12.52 4.31 -17.93
CA PRO A 112 -12.56 5.14 -16.74
C PRO A 112 -13.13 4.41 -15.52
N GLY A 113 -12.42 4.47 -14.39
CA GLY A 113 -12.86 3.84 -13.13
C GLY A 113 -12.80 2.31 -13.10
N GLU A 114 -12.20 1.68 -14.09
CA GLU A 114 -12.15 0.22 -14.18
C GLU A 114 -11.17 -0.38 -13.15
N PHE A 115 -11.64 -1.43 -12.43
CA PHE A 115 -10.79 -2.43 -11.81
C PHE A 115 -10.65 -3.61 -12.77
N PHE A 116 -9.42 -3.98 -13.11
CA PHE A 116 -9.18 -5.07 -14.04
C PHE A 116 -7.94 -5.86 -13.65
N SER A 117 -7.86 -7.09 -14.12
CA SER A 117 -6.71 -7.94 -13.88
C SER A 117 -6.22 -8.60 -15.16
N SER A 118 -4.94 -8.99 -15.16
CA SER A 118 -4.40 -9.84 -16.20
C SER A 118 -5.02 -11.25 -16.14
N ASP A 119 -4.88 -11.98 -17.23
CA ASP A 119 -5.09 -13.41 -17.24
C ASP A 119 -4.06 -14.09 -16.30
N PRO A 120 -4.38 -15.28 -15.74
CA PRO A 120 -3.46 -16.00 -14.89
C PRO A 120 -2.25 -16.53 -15.66
N ILE A 121 -1.07 -16.42 -15.03
CA ILE A 121 0.23 -16.88 -15.58
C ILE A 121 0.88 -17.80 -14.57
N SER A 122 1.23 -19.02 -14.99
CA SER A 122 1.94 -19.95 -14.10
C SER A 122 3.41 -19.56 -13.99
N LEU A 123 3.84 -19.13 -12.80
CA LEU A 123 5.20 -18.72 -12.48
C LEU A 123 5.67 -19.43 -11.21
N ALA A 124 6.98 -19.60 -11.05
CA ALA A 124 7.57 -20.29 -9.92
C ALA A 124 8.75 -19.51 -9.32
N PRO A 125 8.50 -18.31 -8.76
CA PRO A 125 9.56 -17.56 -8.09
C PRO A 125 9.95 -18.20 -6.76
N GLU A 126 11.17 -17.92 -6.32
CA GLU A 126 11.60 -18.19 -4.94
C GLU A 126 11.25 -16.97 -4.06
N LYS A 127 11.13 -17.19 -2.74
CA LYS A 127 10.96 -16.11 -1.77
C LYS A 127 12.11 -15.11 -1.89
N GLY A 128 11.77 -13.83 -1.94
CA GLY A 128 12.72 -12.72 -2.02
C GLY A 128 13.20 -12.38 -3.43
N GLN A 129 12.94 -13.21 -4.44
CA GLN A 129 13.08 -12.81 -5.84
C GLN A 129 12.09 -11.72 -6.21
N PHE A 130 12.21 -11.15 -7.39
CA PHE A 130 11.33 -10.10 -7.87
C PHE A 130 10.64 -10.48 -9.17
N PHE A 131 9.39 -10.07 -9.31
CA PHE A 131 8.80 -9.95 -10.64
C PHE A 131 9.18 -8.62 -11.25
N CYS A 132 9.79 -8.64 -12.43
CA CYS A 132 9.90 -7.47 -13.31
C CYS A 132 8.67 -7.46 -14.22
N LEU A 133 7.70 -6.62 -13.92
CA LEU A 133 6.55 -6.37 -14.79
C LEU A 133 6.89 -5.21 -15.72
N GLU A 134 6.95 -5.49 -17.02
CA GLU A 134 7.13 -4.48 -18.06
C GLU A 134 5.79 -4.20 -18.73
N ILE A 135 5.44 -2.93 -18.85
CA ILE A 135 4.20 -2.48 -19.50
C ILE A 135 4.55 -1.37 -20.49
N THR A 136 4.09 -1.52 -21.73
CA THR A 136 4.01 -0.42 -22.69
C THR A 136 2.57 0.07 -22.73
N PHE A 137 2.36 1.36 -22.57
CA PHE A 137 1.04 1.98 -22.42
C PHE A 137 1.00 3.36 -23.03
N LYS A 138 -0.21 3.86 -23.31
CA LYS A 138 -0.47 5.22 -23.80
C LYS A 138 -1.81 5.72 -23.25
N GLY A 139 -2.00 7.02 -23.24
CA GLY A 139 -3.20 7.69 -22.73
C GLY A 139 -2.83 9.05 -22.14
N ARG A 140 -3.83 9.84 -21.78
CA ARG A 140 -3.63 11.20 -21.28
C ARG A 140 -3.48 11.26 -19.77
N MET A 141 -4.45 10.74 -19.04
CA MET A 141 -4.50 10.81 -17.56
C MET A 141 -4.39 9.40 -16.97
N ILE A 142 -3.23 9.06 -16.44
CA ILE A 142 -2.90 7.70 -16.02
C ILE A 142 -2.54 7.68 -14.54
N PRO A 143 -3.14 6.78 -13.72
CA PRO A 143 -2.85 6.72 -12.29
C PRO A 143 -1.46 6.14 -12.02
N TYR A 144 -0.82 6.61 -10.94
CA TYR A 144 0.43 6.05 -10.44
C TYR A 144 0.47 6.06 -8.90
N HIS A 145 1.38 5.29 -8.34
CA HIS A 145 1.72 5.32 -6.93
C HIS A 145 3.17 5.79 -6.75
N GLU A 146 3.37 6.81 -5.92
CA GLU A 146 4.71 7.23 -5.53
C GLU A 146 5.27 6.29 -4.46
N GLU A 147 5.71 5.11 -4.89
CA GLU A 147 6.23 4.08 -4.01
C GLU A 147 7.66 4.39 -3.58
N SER A 148 7.93 4.44 -2.28
CA SER A 148 9.24 4.79 -1.75
C SER A 148 10.23 3.63 -1.72
N ILE A 149 9.72 2.40 -1.75
CA ILE A 149 10.54 1.19 -1.53
C ILE A 149 10.68 0.29 -2.76
N ILE A 150 9.88 0.52 -3.81
CA ILE A 150 9.87 -0.33 -5.01
C ILE A 150 10.69 0.28 -6.16
N PRO A 151 11.56 -0.48 -6.83
CA PRO A 151 12.25 -0.01 -8.02
C PRO A 151 11.32 0.10 -9.22
N ILE A 152 11.28 1.29 -9.82
CA ILE A 152 10.49 1.59 -11.03
C ILE A 152 11.40 2.33 -12.01
N PHE A 153 11.39 1.87 -13.27
CA PHE A 153 12.15 2.48 -14.36
C PHE A 153 11.25 2.77 -15.54
N ALA A 154 11.49 3.91 -16.20
CA ALA A 154 10.90 4.26 -17.48
C ALA A 154 11.95 4.16 -18.58
N LEU A 155 11.53 3.77 -19.78
CA LEU A 155 12.37 3.79 -20.98
C LEU A 155 12.27 5.17 -21.62
N GLU A 156 13.33 5.94 -21.57
CA GLU A 156 13.44 7.28 -22.15
C GLU A 156 14.64 7.34 -23.09
N ASP A 157 14.41 7.69 -24.35
CA ASP A 157 15.45 7.81 -25.39
C ASP A 157 16.33 6.55 -25.54
N GLY A 158 15.74 5.38 -25.34
CA GLY A 158 16.43 4.08 -25.42
C GLY A 158 17.20 3.68 -24.14
N GLU A 159 17.15 4.48 -23.09
CA GLU A 159 17.80 4.22 -21.79
C GLU A 159 16.77 4.03 -20.68
N TRP A 160 17.03 3.10 -19.75
CA TRP A 160 16.22 2.91 -18.57
C TRP A 160 16.62 3.89 -17.48
N LYS A 161 15.67 4.74 -17.05
CA LYS A 161 15.86 5.72 -16.00
C LYS A 161 14.91 5.48 -14.85
N TYR A 162 15.37 5.64 -13.62
CA TYR A 162 14.50 5.59 -12.45
C TYR A 162 13.38 6.62 -12.55
N CYS A 163 12.14 6.18 -12.39
CA CYS A 163 10.96 7.02 -12.46
C CYS A 163 9.86 6.49 -11.53
N ARG A 164 9.29 7.37 -10.71
CA ARG A 164 8.20 6.99 -9.81
C ARG A 164 6.80 7.15 -10.41
N LYS A 165 6.66 7.96 -11.45
CA LYS A 165 5.37 8.33 -12.05
C LYS A 165 4.95 7.34 -13.15
N MET A 166 4.84 6.06 -12.79
CA MET A 166 4.46 5.00 -13.72
C MET A 166 3.33 4.17 -13.14
N PRO A 167 2.39 3.68 -13.98
CA PRO A 167 1.33 2.80 -13.53
C PRO A 167 1.90 1.49 -13.00
N LEU A 168 1.27 0.95 -11.97
CA LEU A 168 1.65 -0.33 -11.41
C LEU A 168 0.42 -1.14 -10.96
N ALA A 169 0.59 -2.45 -10.87
CA ALA A 169 -0.44 -3.30 -10.30
C ALA A 169 -0.63 -3.00 -8.82
N CYS A 170 -1.86 -2.75 -8.41
CA CYS A 170 -2.19 -2.48 -7.00
C CYS A 170 -2.17 -3.77 -6.15
N MET A 171 -2.22 -4.93 -6.78
CA MET A 171 -1.96 -6.24 -6.17
C MET A 171 -1.30 -7.16 -7.20
N VAL A 172 -0.22 -7.81 -6.80
CA VAL A 172 0.30 -8.99 -7.49
C VAL A 172 -0.20 -10.20 -6.71
N GLY A 173 -1.28 -10.79 -7.20
CA GLY A 173 -1.95 -11.89 -6.53
C GLY A 173 -1.58 -13.24 -7.10
N CYS A 174 -1.67 -14.28 -6.27
CA CYS A 174 -1.57 -15.67 -6.71
C CYS A 174 -2.64 -16.54 -6.05
N ASP A 175 -2.88 -17.71 -6.62
CA ASP A 175 -3.83 -18.71 -6.12
C ASP A 175 -3.26 -19.56 -4.96
N ARG A 176 -2.25 -19.07 -4.27
CA ARG A 176 -1.66 -19.72 -3.10
C ARG A 176 -2.70 -19.85 -1.98
N PRO A 177 -2.89 -21.04 -1.42
CA PRO A 177 -3.73 -21.19 -0.24
C PRO A 177 -3.13 -20.45 0.95
N VAL A 178 -3.96 -19.68 1.66
CA VAL A 178 -3.54 -18.95 2.86
C VAL A 178 -4.56 -19.18 3.97
N LYS A 179 -4.09 -19.11 5.22
CA LYS A 179 -4.96 -19.21 6.41
C LYS A 179 -5.71 -17.91 6.62
N THR A 180 -5.02 -16.77 6.50
CA THR A 180 -5.57 -15.44 6.78
C THR A 180 -5.00 -14.42 5.80
N LYS A 181 -5.86 -13.55 5.30
CA LYS A 181 -5.49 -12.39 4.47
C LYS A 181 -5.28 -11.20 5.40
N VAL A 182 -4.02 -10.82 5.62
CA VAL A 182 -3.65 -9.71 6.52
C VAL A 182 -3.28 -8.49 5.70
N GLY A 183 -3.75 -7.32 6.10
CA GLY A 183 -3.42 -6.07 5.43
C GLY A 183 -3.13 -4.89 6.36
N PHE A 184 -2.61 -3.83 5.73
CA PHE A 184 -2.19 -2.61 6.39
C PHE A 184 -2.71 -1.43 5.59
N ILE A 185 -3.53 -0.58 6.22
CA ILE A 185 -4.02 0.66 5.62
C ILE A 185 -3.57 1.84 6.48
N GLY A 186 -3.02 2.86 5.84
CA GLY A 186 -2.50 4.04 6.52
C GLY A 186 -1.88 5.02 5.54
N ASP A 187 -1.13 5.97 6.08
CA ASP A 187 -0.49 7.02 5.31
C ASP A 187 0.94 6.66 4.82
N SER A 188 1.79 7.68 4.60
CA SER A 188 3.18 7.53 4.16
C SER A 188 4.03 6.66 5.08
N ILE A 189 3.71 6.61 6.38
CA ILE A 189 4.44 5.80 7.34
C ILE A 189 4.14 4.31 7.10
N THR A 190 2.88 3.97 6.83
CA THR A 190 2.47 2.61 6.45
C THR A 190 3.06 2.22 5.10
N GLN A 191 3.08 3.12 4.13
CA GLN A 191 3.71 2.95 2.83
C GLN A 191 5.22 2.61 2.92
N GLY A 192 5.91 3.03 4.00
CA GLY A 192 7.33 2.78 4.23
C GLY A 192 8.24 3.99 4.06
N ILE A 193 7.69 5.22 3.93
CA ILE A 193 8.49 6.44 3.95
C ILE A 193 9.24 6.54 5.29
N GLY A 194 10.53 6.89 5.23
CA GLY A 194 11.45 6.90 6.37
C GLY A 194 12.46 5.77 6.33
N THR A 195 12.12 4.64 5.69
CA THR A 195 13.07 3.54 5.46
C THR A 195 13.83 3.71 4.14
N PRO A 196 15.03 3.13 4.01
CA PRO A 196 15.73 3.12 2.74
C PRO A 196 14.91 2.41 1.66
N LYS A 197 14.97 2.94 0.46
CA LYS A 197 14.30 2.33 -0.69
C LYS A 197 14.82 0.93 -0.95
N ASN A 198 13.92 0.01 -1.28
CA ASN A 198 14.20 -1.40 -1.53
C ASN A 198 14.74 -2.19 -0.32
N SER A 199 14.65 -1.64 0.91
CA SER A 199 15.07 -2.35 2.13
C SER A 199 13.99 -3.28 2.68
N TYR A 200 12.71 -2.94 2.49
CA TYR A 200 11.56 -3.68 3.02
C TYR A 200 11.59 -3.87 4.54
N ASP A 201 12.14 -2.90 5.27
CA ASP A 201 12.23 -2.89 6.73
C ASP A 201 11.25 -1.92 7.41
N HIS A 202 10.23 -1.45 6.67
CA HIS A 202 9.08 -0.75 7.26
C HIS A 202 8.22 -1.71 8.10
N TYR A 203 7.52 -1.16 9.10
CA TYR A 203 6.85 -1.96 10.14
C TYR A 203 5.90 -3.02 9.59
N ALA A 204 5.18 -2.72 8.50
CA ALA A 204 4.25 -3.64 7.89
C ALA A 204 4.97 -4.85 7.25
N ALA A 205 6.12 -4.64 6.57
CA ALA A 205 6.93 -5.73 6.02
C ALA A 205 7.59 -6.57 7.14
N VAL A 206 8.00 -5.94 8.25
CA VAL A 206 8.50 -6.66 9.43
C VAL A 206 7.43 -7.57 10.03
N VAL A 207 6.18 -7.09 10.13
CA VAL A 207 5.06 -7.94 10.57
C VAL A 207 4.83 -9.08 9.57
N ALA A 208 4.87 -8.79 8.26
CA ALA A 208 4.67 -9.82 7.23
C ALA A 208 5.67 -10.99 7.36
N ASP A 209 6.95 -10.68 7.55
CA ASP A 209 7.96 -11.71 7.75
C ASP A 209 7.70 -12.56 9.01
N LEU A 210 7.19 -11.95 10.08
CA LEU A 210 6.92 -12.61 11.36
C LEU A 210 5.63 -13.44 11.36
N ILE A 211 4.58 -13.03 10.64
CA ILE A 211 3.33 -13.83 10.53
C ILE A 211 3.51 -15.07 9.64
N GLY A 212 4.56 -15.08 8.81
CA GLY A 212 4.93 -16.22 7.99
C GLY A 212 4.11 -16.43 6.72
N GLU A 213 4.64 -17.28 5.84
CA GLU A 213 4.10 -17.51 4.50
C GLU A 213 2.76 -18.28 4.48
N GLU A 214 2.30 -18.80 5.60
CA GLU A 214 0.96 -19.41 5.70
C GLU A 214 -0.18 -18.38 5.63
N ASN A 215 0.14 -17.08 5.77
CA ASN A 215 -0.76 -15.95 5.62
C ASN A 215 -0.44 -15.18 4.35
N SER A 216 -1.36 -14.33 3.88
CA SER A 216 -1.02 -13.32 2.88
C SER A 216 -0.81 -11.96 3.52
N TYR A 217 -0.13 -11.10 2.79
CA TYR A 217 0.18 -9.74 3.21
C TYR A 217 -0.17 -8.76 2.10
N TRP A 218 -0.88 -7.70 2.43
CA TRP A 218 -1.16 -6.62 1.49
C TRP A 218 -1.04 -5.26 2.16
N ASP A 219 -0.02 -4.51 1.77
CA ASP A 219 0.14 -3.12 2.15
C ASP A 219 -0.57 -2.21 1.13
N ILE A 220 -1.46 -1.38 1.62
CA ILE A 220 -2.20 -0.38 0.86
C ILE A 220 -2.01 1.03 1.46
N GLY A 221 -0.87 1.28 2.11
CA GLY A 221 -0.47 2.59 2.59
C GLY A 221 -0.27 3.59 1.44
N ILE A 222 -0.57 4.86 1.66
CA ILE A 222 -0.47 5.93 0.66
C ILE A 222 0.13 7.19 1.29
N GLY A 223 1.17 7.74 0.66
CA GLY A 223 1.75 9.02 1.04
C GLY A 223 0.69 10.13 1.12
N TYR A 224 0.75 10.95 2.15
CA TYR A 224 -0.21 12.01 2.49
C TYR A 224 -1.65 11.54 2.78
N GLY A 225 -1.92 10.23 2.80
CA GLY A 225 -3.24 9.67 3.05
C GLY A 225 -3.84 10.11 4.39
N ARG A 226 -5.14 10.36 4.42
CA ARG A 226 -5.88 10.77 5.62
C ARG A 226 -6.96 9.75 5.97
N GLY A 227 -7.28 9.66 7.24
CA GLY A 227 -8.43 8.86 7.69
C GLY A 227 -9.73 9.33 7.02
N ASN A 228 -9.91 10.64 6.84
CA ASN A 228 -11.06 11.19 6.14
C ASN A 228 -11.20 10.67 4.70
N ASP A 229 -10.11 10.46 3.98
CA ASP A 229 -10.13 9.96 2.60
C ASP A 229 -10.56 8.49 2.56
N ALA A 230 -10.01 7.65 3.44
CA ALA A 230 -10.38 6.25 3.55
C ALA A 230 -11.85 6.06 4.01
N ALA A 231 -12.36 6.96 4.85
CA ALA A 231 -13.74 6.93 5.34
C ALA A 231 -14.80 7.16 4.25
N THR A 232 -14.41 7.65 3.05
CA THR A 232 -15.35 7.91 1.95
C THR A 232 -15.96 6.66 1.30
N ASP A 233 -15.48 5.47 1.65
CA ASP A 233 -15.95 4.19 1.06
C ASP A 233 -15.67 4.03 -0.44
N GLY A 234 -14.56 4.58 -0.90
CA GLY A 234 -14.12 4.50 -2.28
C GLY A 234 -13.23 3.29 -2.55
N ALA A 235 -12.45 3.39 -3.64
CA ALA A 235 -11.57 2.33 -4.12
C ALA A 235 -10.54 1.87 -3.08
N TRP A 236 -10.08 2.77 -2.21
CA TRP A 236 -9.11 2.44 -1.16
C TRP A 236 -9.71 1.52 -0.10
N LEU A 237 -10.85 1.92 0.49
CA LEU A 237 -11.53 1.09 1.49
C LEU A 237 -12.12 -0.20 0.88
N PHE A 238 -12.50 -0.16 -0.41
CA PHE A 238 -12.92 -1.37 -1.13
C PHE A 238 -11.82 -2.45 -1.12
N LYS A 239 -10.54 -2.07 -1.30
CA LYS A 239 -9.40 -2.99 -1.20
C LYS A 239 -9.28 -3.56 0.21
N ALA A 240 -9.36 -2.70 1.22
CA ALA A 240 -9.30 -3.10 2.63
C ALA A 240 -10.38 -4.11 3.02
N LYS A 241 -11.59 -3.98 2.46
CA LYS A 241 -12.72 -4.90 2.68
C LYS A 241 -12.53 -6.31 2.10
N GLN A 242 -11.45 -6.57 1.36
CA GLN A 242 -11.15 -7.88 0.78
C GLN A 242 -10.25 -8.74 1.68
N LEU A 243 -9.93 -8.25 2.86
CA LEU A 243 -9.03 -8.87 3.83
C LEU A 243 -9.81 -9.53 4.96
N ASP A 244 -9.15 -10.44 5.69
CA ASP A 244 -9.71 -11.05 6.89
C ASP A 244 -9.34 -10.25 8.15
N VAL A 245 -8.12 -9.71 8.19
CA VAL A 245 -7.59 -8.87 9.28
C VAL A 245 -6.87 -7.66 8.68
N ILE A 246 -7.12 -6.48 9.23
CA ILE A 246 -6.42 -5.26 8.79
C ILE A 246 -5.97 -4.42 9.98
N THR A 247 -4.76 -3.85 9.88
CA THR A 247 -4.32 -2.78 10.78
C THR A 247 -4.64 -1.41 10.17
N VAL A 248 -5.13 -0.50 10.98
CA VAL A 248 -5.52 0.86 10.59
C VAL A 248 -4.66 1.87 11.36
N CYS A 249 -3.89 2.71 10.63
CA CYS A 249 -3.02 3.72 11.21
C CYS A 249 -3.13 5.04 10.43
N PHE A 250 -3.97 5.96 10.91
CA PHE A 250 -4.18 7.29 10.33
C PHE A 250 -4.18 8.38 11.39
N GLY A 251 -4.04 9.62 10.96
CA GLY A 251 -4.26 10.81 11.76
C GLY A 251 -3.13 11.82 11.70
N VAL A 252 -1.91 11.42 11.31
CA VAL A 252 -0.78 12.36 11.16
C VAL A 252 -1.13 13.46 10.18
N ASN A 253 -1.56 13.10 8.98
CA ASN A 253 -1.91 14.07 7.94
C ASN A 253 -3.19 14.84 8.27
N ASP A 254 -4.16 14.20 8.93
CA ASP A 254 -5.38 14.86 9.38
C ASP A 254 -5.04 16.00 10.37
N ILE A 255 -4.22 15.72 11.40
CA ILE A 255 -3.75 16.73 12.37
C ILE A 255 -2.94 17.81 11.66
N CYS A 256 -2.00 17.45 10.79
CA CYS A 256 -1.17 18.42 10.08
C CYS A 256 -1.97 19.32 9.15
N ARG A 257 -3.11 18.88 8.65
CA ARG A 257 -4.03 19.63 7.78
C ARG A 257 -5.13 20.38 8.54
N GLY A 258 -5.10 20.36 9.88
CA GLY A 258 -5.98 21.16 10.72
C GLY A 258 -7.36 20.56 10.98
N PHE A 259 -7.52 19.24 10.85
CA PHE A 259 -8.73 18.56 11.26
C PHE A 259 -8.87 18.59 12.78
N THR A 260 -10.08 18.73 13.26
CA THR A 260 -10.37 18.64 14.71
C THR A 260 -10.31 17.19 15.19
N ALA A 261 -10.16 16.99 16.48
CA ALA A 261 -10.18 15.64 17.06
C ALA A 261 -11.49 14.89 16.73
N GLU A 262 -12.63 15.58 16.76
CA GLU A 262 -13.94 15.02 16.44
C GLU A 262 -14.02 14.54 14.98
N GLN A 263 -13.46 15.31 14.04
CA GLN A 263 -13.43 14.93 12.63
C GLN A 263 -12.57 13.67 12.40
N ILE A 264 -11.41 13.60 13.06
CA ILE A 264 -10.50 12.45 12.97
C ILE A 264 -11.16 11.22 13.59
N ILE A 265 -11.72 11.35 14.80
CA ILE A 265 -12.44 10.27 15.48
C ILE A 265 -13.58 9.76 14.59
N ASN A 266 -14.42 10.63 14.04
CA ASN A 266 -15.51 10.22 13.15
C ASN A 266 -15.02 9.46 11.91
N SER A 267 -13.87 9.86 11.36
CA SER A 267 -13.27 9.16 10.22
C SER A 267 -12.82 7.74 10.61
N LEU A 268 -12.10 7.60 11.73
CA LEU A 268 -11.63 6.30 12.23
C LEU A 268 -12.78 5.37 12.60
N GLU A 269 -13.82 5.89 13.29
CA GLU A 269 -15.04 5.16 13.61
C GLU A 269 -15.77 4.67 12.35
N THR A 270 -15.84 5.53 11.33
CA THR A 270 -16.47 5.20 10.05
C THR A 270 -15.70 4.09 9.33
N ILE A 271 -14.37 4.15 9.30
CA ILE A 271 -13.51 3.11 8.71
C ILE A 271 -13.75 1.78 9.43
N MET A 272 -13.65 1.76 10.76
CA MET A 272 -13.85 0.55 11.55
C MET A 272 -15.24 -0.06 11.33
N ALA A 273 -16.30 0.75 11.40
CA ALA A 273 -17.67 0.28 11.19
C ALA A 273 -17.88 -0.32 9.79
N LYS A 274 -17.31 0.28 8.75
CA LYS A 274 -17.41 -0.22 7.37
C LYS A 274 -16.61 -1.50 7.13
N LEU A 275 -15.46 -1.65 7.80
CA LEU A 275 -14.66 -2.86 7.75
C LEU A 275 -15.37 -4.01 8.50
N HIS A 276 -15.90 -3.75 9.69
CA HIS A 276 -16.72 -4.74 10.43
C HIS A 276 -17.96 -5.16 9.64
N ALA A 277 -18.65 -4.23 8.99
CA ALA A 277 -19.79 -4.54 8.12
C ALA A 277 -19.42 -5.45 6.93
N ALA A 278 -18.15 -5.45 6.53
CA ALA A 278 -17.61 -6.35 5.51
C ALA A 278 -17.06 -7.67 6.09
N GLY A 279 -17.11 -7.86 7.41
CA GLY A 279 -16.61 -9.07 8.09
C GLY A 279 -15.10 -9.06 8.36
N VAL A 280 -14.44 -7.90 8.23
CA VAL A 280 -12.99 -7.75 8.44
C VAL A 280 -12.71 -7.48 9.92
N LYS A 281 -11.82 -8.25 10.53
CA LYS A 281 -11.28 -7.98 11.87
C LYS A 281 -10.35 -6.76 11.83
N VAL A 282 -10.50 -5.82 12.76
CA VAL A 282 -9.80 -4.54 12.75
C VAL A 282 -8.86 -4.41 13.93
N ILE A 283 -7.60 -4.09 13.65
CA ILE A 283 -6.60 -3.70 14.64
C ILE A 283 -6.37 -2.20 14.50
N MET A 284 -6.80 -1.43 15.50
CA MET A 284 -6.57 0.01 15.53
C MET A 284 -5.19 0.31 16.10
N GLN A 285 -4.48 1.24 15.49
CA GLN A 285 -3.23 1.76 16.02
C GLN A 285 -3.42 3.21 16.45
N THR A 286 -2.79 3.62 17.56
CA THR A 286 -2.74 5.03 17.94
C THR A 286 -1.97 5.83 16.87
N ILE A 287 -2.25 7.13 16.77
CA ILE A 287 -1.50 8.03 15.88
C ILE A 287 -0.06 8.11 16.38
N PRO A 288 0.95 7.84 15.54
CA PRO A 288 2.35 7.92 15.97
C PRO A 288 2.75 9.34 16.36
N PRO A 289 3.80 9.51 17.18
CA PRO A 289 4.38 10.82 17.46
C PRO A 289 4.96 11.42 16.18
N PHE A 290 4.79 12.74 16.00
CA PHE A 290 5.22 13.46 14.79
C PHE A 290 5.70 14.88 15.11
N ASP A 291 6.37 15.05 16.26
CA ASP A 291 6.88 16.34 16.78
C ASP A 291 5.78 17.42 16.84
N TYR A 292 4.63 17.05 17.37
CA TYR A 292 3.48 17.96 17.47
C TYR A 292 3.75 19.12 18.41
N SER A 293 3.09 20.26 18.17
CA SER A 293 3.20 21.46 18.99
C SER A 293 1.85 22.19 19.10
N GLY A 294 1.70 22.97 20.16
CA GLY A 294 0.50 23.77 20.40
C GLY A 294 -0.77 22.94 20.43
N ALA A 295 -1.83 23.41 19.81
CA ALA A 295 -3.15 22.77 19.78
C ALA A 295 -3.14 21.36 19.16
N ARG A 296 -2.14 21.03 18.33
CA ARG A 296 -1.99 19.68 17.74
C ARG A 296 -1.73 18.60 18.78
N ILE A 297 -1.07 18.94 19.89
CA ILE A 297 -0.83 18.00 21.00
C ILE A 297 -2.17 17.61 21.65
N GLU A 298 -3.07 18.56 21.86
CA GLU A 298 -4.38 18.29 22.44
C GLU A 298 -5.25 17.42 21.53
N ILE A 299 -5.23 17.71 20.22
CA ILE A 299 -5.92 16.88 19.21
C ILE A 299 -5.37 15.47 19.22
N TRP A 300 -4.03 15.31 19.17
CA TRP A 300 -3.34 14.02 19.18
C TRP A 300 -3.68 13.21 20.44
N ASN A 301 -3.61 13.81 21.62
CA ASN A 301 -3.99 13.17 22.89
C ASN A 301 -5.44 12.68 22.84
N LYS A 302 -6.39 13.58 22.51
CA LYS A 302 -7.82 13.25 22.50
C LYS A 302 -8.17 12.11 21.55
N VAL A 303 -7.57 12.07 20.35
CA VAL A 303 -7.80 10.98 19.39
C VAL A 303 -7.20 9.68 19.91
N ASN A 304 -5.96 9.72 20.40
CA ASN A 304 -5.30 8.51 20.91
C ASN A 304 -6.00 7.95 22.15
N ASP A 305 -6.48 8.80 23.06
CA ASP A 305 -7.27 8.35 24.21
C ASP A 305 -8.59 7.70 23.77
N HIS A 306 -9.24 8.24 22.72
CA HIS A 306 -10.44 7.63 22.15
C HIS A 306 -10.15 6.25 21.53
N ILE A 307 -9.02 6.11 20.82
CA ILE A 307 -8.60 4.80 20.27
C ILE A 307 -8.38 3.80 21.39
N MET A 308 -7.65 4.19 22.46
CA MET A 308 -7.28 3.32 23.56
C MET A 308 -8.43 2.99 24.53
N THR A 309 -9.54 3.71 24.43
CA THR A 309 -10.73 3.49 25.28
C THR A 309 -11.93 3.03 24.44
N SER A 310 -12.64 3.94 23.81
CA SER A 310 -13.92 3.67 23.15
C SER A 310 -13.79 2.75 21.93
N MET A 311 -12.72 2.85 21.15
CA MET A 311 -12.51 1.94 20.02
C MET A 311 -12.00 0.58 20.49
N ALA A 312 -11.20 0.53 21.55
CA ALA A 312 -10.67 -0.71 22.13
C ALA A 312 -11.76 -1.68 22.60
N GLU A 313 -12.95 -1.19 22.93
CA GLU A 313 -14.10 -2.05 23.32
C GLU A 313 -14.70 -2.81 22.13
N ARG A 314 -14.40 -2.41 20.90
CA ARG A 314 -15.05 -2.90 19.68
C ARG A 314 -14.09 -3.43 18.61
N ALA A 315 -12.83 -2.99 18.63
CA ALA A 315 -11.81 -3.51 17.74
C ALA A 315 -11.32 -4.88 18.23
N GLU A 316 -10.93 -5.75 17.32
CA GLU A 316 -10.35 -7.06 17.67
C GLU A 316 -8.97 -6.94 18.28
N GLY A 317 -8.29 -5.80 18.06
CA GLY A 317 -7.05 -5.46 18.71
C GLY A 317 -6.78 -3.96 18.70
N VAL A 318 -6.01 -3.50 19.68
CA VAL A 318 -5.49 -2.12 19.71
C VAL A 318 -4.00 -2.17 20.00
N PHE A 319 -3.25 -1.36 19.27
CA PHE A 319 -1.81 -1.23 19.47
C PHE A 319 -1.43 0.22 19.74
N ASP A 320 -0.80 0.46 20.90
CA ASP A 320 -0.32 1.79 21.28
C ASP A 320 1.09 2.04 20.75
N VAL A 321 1.16 2.70 19.59
CA VAL A 321 2.42 3.07 18.92
C VAL A 321 3.27 4.01 19.78
N ARG A 322 2.66 4.81 20.66
CA ARG A 322 3.35 5.75 21.57
C ARG A 322 4.39 5.03 22.42
N ASN A 323 4.08 3.83 22.89
CA ASN A 323 4.97 3.04 23.74
C ASN A 323 6.30 2.64 23.07
N VAL A 324 6.36 2.71 21.75
CA VAL A 324 7.56 2.32 20.97
C VAL A 324 8.24 3.48 20.26
N LEU A 325 7.50 4.50 19.84
CA LEU A 325 8.04 5.58 19.00
C LEU A 325 8.19 6.92 19.71
N SER A 326 7.61 7.10 20.90
CA SER A 326 7.73 8.35 21.65
C SER A 326 9.14 8.55 22.20
N LYS A 327 9.56 9.80 22.24
CA LYS A 327 10.86 10.23 22.76
C LYS A 327 10.99 9.94 24.26
N SER A 328 9.95 10.26 25.02
CA SER A 328 9.86 9.99 26.46
C SER A 328 8.40 9.98 26.93
N ALA A 329 8.18 9.61 28.20
CA ALA A 329 6.85 9.66 28.81
C ALA A 329 6.35 11.10 29.03
N GLU A 330 7.25 12.05 29.21
CA GLU A 330 6.94 13.48 29.41
C GLU A 330 6.65 14.18 28.08
N GLU A 331 7.24 13.70 26.99
CA GLU A 331 7.05 14.25 25.63
C GLU A 331 6.58 13.14 24.68
N PRO A 332 5.42 12.50 24.91
CA PRO A 332 4.97 11.34 24.13
C PRO A 332 4.61 11.69 22.68
N TYR A 333 4.38 12.95 22.38
CA TYR A 333 4.08 13.49 21.04
C TYR A 333 5.33 13.77 20.20
N MET A 334 6.53 13.70 20.82
CA MET A 334 7.81 13.86 20.14
C MET A 334 8.32 12.51 19.62
N ALA A 335 8.78 12.49 18.38
CA ALA A 335 9.23 11.28 17.70
C ALA A 335 10.69 10.93 18.09
N LYS A 336 10.91 9.72 18.57
CA LYS A 336 12.25 9.20 18.90
C LYS A 336 13.08 8.85 17.67
N PHE A 337 12.43 8.38 16.62
CA PHE A 337 13.07 7.86 15.40
C PHE A 337 12.73 8.68 14.15
N GLY A 338 12.31 9.96 14.34
CA GLY A 338 11.80 10.84 13.29
C GLY A 338 10.29 10.69 13.10
N GLY A 339 9.65 11.72 12.54
CA GLY A 339 8.21 11.69 12.25
C GLY A 339 7.84 10.58 11.23
N HIS A 340 8.68 10.36 10.23
CA HIS A 340 8.71 9.11 9.47
C HIS A 340 9.82 8.25 10.09
N PRO A 341 9.49 7.20 10.83
CA PRO A 341 10.47 6.43 11.56
C PRO A 341 11.50 5.78 10.63
N ASP A 342 12.77 5.78 11.04
CA ASP A 342 13.84 5.06 10.36
C ASP A 342 13.66 3.53 10.47
N SER A 343 14.56 2.75 9.85
CA SER A 343 14.53 1.27 9.91
C SER A 343 14.59 0.73 11.33
N VAL A 344 15.25 1.43 12.26
CA VAL A 344 15.33 1.00 13.68
C VAL A 344 13.96 1.14 14.35
N GLY A 345 13.34 2.31 14.21
CA GLY A 345 12.00 2.59 14.73
C GLY A 345 10.95 1.66 14.14
N ASN A 346 10.96 1.49 12.83
CA ASN A 346 10.07 0.57 12.11
C ASN A 346 10.27 -0.90 12.56
N GLY A 347 11.52 -1.34 12.73
CA GLY A 347 11.84 -2.68 13.19
C GLY A 347 11.33 -2.96 14.61
N ILE A 348 11.41 -1.99 15.53
CA ILE A 348 10.83 -2.11 16.89
C ILE A 348 9.30 -2.15 16.79
N TRP A 349 8.70 -1.22 16.05
CA TRP A 349 7.27 -1.15 15.86
C TRP A 349 6.70 -2.46 15.30
N GLY A 350 7.27 -2.96 14.18
CA GLY A 350 6.79 -4.19 13.55
C GLY A 350 6.84 -5.40 14.47
N ARG A 351 7.93 -5.57 15.25
CA ARG A 351 8.04 -6.67 16.23
C ARG A 351 7.01 -6.58 17.36
N GLU A 352 6.74 -5.38 17.87
CA GLU A 352 5.76 -5.21 18.94
C GLU A 352 4.31 -5.34 18.40
N LEU A 353 4.00 -4.73 17.25
CA LEU A 353 2.70 -4.85 16.57
C LEU A 353 2.38 -6.29 16.21
N TYR A 354 3.38 -7.07 15.78
CA TYR A 354 3.22 -8.48 15.46
C TYR A 354 2.53 -9.27 16.58
N LYS A 355 2.78 -8.96 17.85
CA LYS A 355 2.16 -9.64 18.99
C LYS A 355 0.63 -9.47 18.96
N THR A 356 0.17 -8.26 18.67
CA THR A 356 -1.27 -7.95 18.53
C THR A 356 -1.85 -8.60 17.27
N VAL A 357 -1.16 -8.49 16.14
CA VAL A 357 -1.60 -9.11 14.87
C VAL A 357 -1.72 -10.62 15.03
N LYS A 358 -0.71 -11.27 15.63
CA LYS A 358 -0.71 -12.71 15.89
C LYS A 358 -1.91 -13.13 16.74
N ALA A 359 -2.17 -12.42 17.84
CA ALA A 359 -3.29 -12.73 18.72
C ALA A 359 -4.65 -12.66 17.99
N VAL A 360 -4.84 -11.70 17.08
CA VAL A 360 -6.09 -11.55 16.31
C VAL A 360 -6.19 -12.58 15.17
N VAL A 361 -5.07 -12.97 14.57
CA VAL A 361 -5.02 -13.98 13.49
C VAL A 361 -5.26 -15.39 14.04
N GLU A 362 -4.75 -15.70 15.24
CA GLU A 362 -4.86 -17.01 15.87
C GLU A 362 -6.15 -17.22 16.71
N GLY A 363 -6.81 -16.12 17.13
CA GLY A 363 -8.08 -16.11 17.89
C GLY A 363 -9.29 -16.03 16.99
#